data_09f9a6e6f00194e2f61a6f481bc193ac
#
_entry.id   09f9a6e6f00194e2f61a6f481bc193ac
#
_cell.length_a   1.000
_cell.length_b   1.000
_cell.length_c   1.000
_cell.angle_alpha   90.00
_cell.angle_beta   90.00
_cell.angle_gamma   90.00
#
_symmetry.space_group_name_H-M   'P 1'
#
loop_
_entity.id
_entity.type
_entity.pdbx_description
1 polymer ?
#
loop_
_entity_poly.entity_id
_entity_poly.type
_entity_poly.pdbx_seq_one_letter_code
_entity_poly.pdbx_strand_id
1 'polypeptide(L)' 'MTITEVGCMGVKPGLRITDPNTPEGVVLPGVWRTVLSQPGGPQNVFWGLEKEDPSKVWAFFDWDSVQQHEVFAKR' A
#
# COMPACT_ATOMS: atom_id res chain seq x y z
N MET A 1 1.38 14.54 15.56
CA MET A 1 1.59 13.11 15.91
C MET A 1 1.24 12.26 14.69
N THR A 2 2.13 11.39 14.29
CA THR A 2 1.92 10.50 13.17
C THR A 2 1.16 9.26 13.63
N ILE A 3 0.22 8.81 12.83
CA ILE A 3 -0.47 7.53 13.03
C ILE A 3 -0.13 6.60 11.89
N THR A 4 -0.20 5.30 12.14
CA THR A 4 0.06 4.30 11.12
C THR A 4 -1.21 3.48 10.86
N GLU A 5 -1.67 3.51 9.62
CA GLU A 5 -2.75 2.65 9.16
C GLU A 5 -2.17 1.32 8.70
N VAL A 6 -2.81 0.22 9.10
CA VAL A 6 -2.41 -1.12 8.68
C VAL A 6 -3.48 -1.69 7.76
N GLY A 7 -3.08 -2.05 6.54
CA GLY A 7 -3.98 -2.66 5.58
C GLY A 7 -3.48 -4.02 5.16
N CYS A 8 -4.42 -4.93 4.90
CA CYS A 8 -4.11 -6.26 4.36
C CYS A 8 -5.04 -6.52 3.18
N MET A 9 -4.47 -6.98 2.06
CA MET A 9 -5.26 -7.36 0.90
C MET A 9 -4.78 -8.70 0.36
N GLY A 10 -5.71 -9.46 -0.21
CA GLY A 10 -5.39 -10.71 -0.88
C GLY A 10 -5.16 -10.48 -2.37
N VAL A 11 -4.24 -11.25 -2.94
CA VAL A 11 -4.03 -11.29 -4.38
C VAL A 11 -4.22 -12.73 -4.85
N LYS A 12 -4.49 -12.89 -6.16
CA LYS A 12 -4.66 -14.24 -6.72
C LYS A 12 -3.38 -15.04 -6.55
N PRO A 13 -3.47 -16.31 -6.12
CA PRO A 13 -2.28 -17.17 -6.03
C PRO A 13 -1.58 -17.29 -7.38
N GLY A 14 -0.26 -17.39 -7.33
CA GLY A 14 0.56 -17.55 -8.53
C GLY A 14 0.99 -16.25 -9.20
N LEU A 15 0.47 -15.09 -8.75
CA LEU A 15 0.96 -13.80 -9.25
C LEU A 15 2.30 -13.45 -8.59
N ARG A 16 3.23 -12.99 -9.41
CA ARG A 16 4.58 -12.62 -8.97
C ARG A 16 4.65 -11.13 -8.72
N ILE A 17 3.92 -10.66 -7.71
CA ILE A 17 3.73 -9.23 -7.46
C ILE A 17 4.99 -8.51 -6.97
N THR A 18 6.03 -9.25 -6.60
CA THR A 18 7.33 -8.67 -6.22
C THR A 18 8.37 -8.78 -7.33
N ASP A 19 8.02 -9.38 -8.48
CA ASP A 19 8.94 -9.51 -9.61
C ASP A 19 8.72 -8.35 -10.58
N PRO A 20 9.66 -7.38 -10.65
CA PRO A 20 9.48 -6.21 -11.51
C PRO A 20 9.50 -6.52 -12.99
N ASN A 21 9.85 -7.74 -13.37
CA ASN A 21 9.86 -8.18 -14.77
C ASN A 21 8.51 -8.74 -15.23
N THR A 22 7.50 -8.73 -14.36
CA THR A 22 6.15 -9.19 -14.70
C THR A 22 5.18 -8.01 -14.71
N PRO A 23 4.07 -8.09 -15.53
CA PRO A 23 3.05 -7.03 -15.49
C PRO A 23 2.48 -6.81 -14.09
N GLU A 24 2.23 -7.89 -13.36
CA GLU A 24 1.69 -7.81 -12.00
C GLU A 24 2.70 -7.20 -11.01
N GLY A 25 4.00 -7.37 -11.25
CA GLY A 25 5.04 -6.89 -10.34
C GLY A 25 5.26 -5.38 -10.36
N VAL A 26 4.72 -4.68 -11.36
CA VAL A 26 4.84 -3.21 -11.43
C VAL A 26 3.59 -2.49 -10.93
N VAL A 27 2.51 -3.21 -10.68
CA VAL A 27 1.22 -2.59 -10.33
C VAL A 27 1.27 -1.93 -8.95
N LEU A 28 1.63 -2.68 -7.90
CA LEU A 28 1.62 -2.14 -6.54
C LEU A 28 2.63 -1.01 -6.33
N PRO A 29 3.89 -1.14 -6.77
CA PRO A 29 4.81 0.00 -6.66
C PRO A 29 4.30 1.25 -7.38
N GLY A 30 3.62 1.08 -8.52
CA GLY A 30 3.00 2.19 -9.23
C GLY A 30 1.86 2.84 -8.44
N VAL A 31 1.01 2.02 -7.81
CA VAL A 31 -0.08 2.49 -6.96
C VAL A 31 0.47 3.27 -5.76
N TRP A 32 1.47 2.72 -5.07
CA TRP A 32 2.07 3.40 -3.91
C TRP A 32 2.69 4.74 -4.30
N ARG A 33 3.38 4.78 -5.43
CA ARG A 33 3.98 6.01 -5.94
C ARG A 33 2.93 7.07 -6.23
N THR A 34 1.82 6.65 -6.84
CA THR A 34 0.69 7.54 -7.13
C THR A 34 0.07 8.07 -5.85
N VAL A 35 -0.18 7.20 -4.87
CA VAL A 35 -0.77 7.58 -3.58
C VAL A 35 0.12 8.59 -2.86
N LEU A 36 1.44 8.35 -2.82
CA LEU A 36 2.38 9.25 -2.16
C LEU A 36 2.48 10.62 -2.84
N SER A 37 2.21 10.68 -4.14
CA SER A 37 2.29 11.93 -4.90
C SER A 37 1.03 12.78 -4.79
N GLN A 38 -0.08 12.25 -4.24
CA GLN A 38 -1.34 12.99 -4.14
C GLN A 38 -1.29 13.99 -2.98
N PRO A 39 -1.80 15.22 -3.19
CA PRO A 39 -1.96 16.17 -2.07
C PRO A 39 -2.84 15.58 -0.99
N GLY A 40 -2.40 15.69 0.26
CA GLY A 40 -3.14 15.14 1.40
C GLY A 40 -3.00 13.64 1.59
N GLY A 41 -2.16 12.99 0.77
CA GLY A 41 -1.88 11.57 0.90
C GLY A 41 -0.96 11.25 2.09
N PRO A 42 -0.68 9.96 2.32
CA PRO A 42 0.18 9.55 3.42
C PRO A 42 1.62 10.04 3.22
N GLN A 43 2.36 10.13 4.33
CA GLN A 43 3.75 10.56 4.30
C GLN A 43 4.66 9.45 3.80
N ASN A 44 4.37 8.20 4.20
CA ASN A 44 5.15 7.03 3.85
C ASN A 44 4.25 5.85 3.61
N VAL A 45 4.72 4.91 2.77
CA VAL A 45 4.09 3.60 2.58
C VAL A 45 5.18 2.55 2.67
N PHE A 46 4.97 1.57 3.55
CA PHE A 46 5.81 0.38 3.66
C PHE A 46 4.93 -0.82 3.36
N TRP A 47 5.42 -1.78 2.59
CA TRP A 47 4.60 -2.93 2.24
C TRP A 47 5.47 -4.17 2.04
N GLY A 48 4.82 -5.32 2.15
CA GLY A 48 5.46 -6.60 1.93
C GLY A 48 4.45 -7.72 1.90
N LEU A 49 4.95 -8.92 1.63
CA LEU A 49 4.13 -10.12 1.62
C LEU A 49 4.16 -10.80 2.98
N GLU A 50 3.04 -11.43 3.34
CA GLU A 50 3.00 -12.26 4.53
C GLU A 50 3.89 -13.49 4.30
N LYS A 51 4.75 -13.79 5.26
CA LYS A 51 5.70 -14.90 5.15
C LYS A 51 4.99 -16.24 5.02
N GLU A 52 3.93 -16.44 5.80
CA GLU A 52 3.19 -17.70 5.85
C GLU A 52 2.24 -17.87 4.67
N ASP A 53 1.77 -16.75 4.09
CA ASP A 53 0.84 -16.76 2.97
C ASP A 53 1.17 -15.61 2.00
N PRO A 54 2.04 -15.86 1.00
CA PRO A 54 2.46 -14.80 0.07
C PRO A 54 1.35 -14.24 -0.81
N SER A 55 0.13 -14.79 -0.77
CA SER A 55 -1.02 -14.19 -1.44
C SER A 55 -1.59 -13.01 -0.66
N LYS A 56 -1.10 -12.73 0.54
CA LYS A 56 -1.52 -11.59 1.35
C LYS A 56 -0.47 -10.51 1.34
N VAL A 57 -0.90 -9.30 1.03
CA VAL A 57 -0.06 -8.10 1.02
C VAL A 57 -0.41 -7.27 2.25
N TRP A 58 0.61 -6.91 3.01
CA TRP A 58 0.46 -6.02 4.16
C TRP A 58 1.07 -4.67 3.80
N ALA A 59 0.32 -3.60 4.06
CA ALA A 59 0.78 -2.24 3.79
C ALA A 59 0.59 -1.39 5.03
N PHE A 60 1.53 -0.49 5.27
CA PHE A 60 1.56 0.40 6.42
C PHE A 60 1.67 1.82 5.89
N PHE A 61 0.69 2.66 6.20
CA PHE A 61 0.62 4.03 5.71
C PHE A 61 0.75 4.97 6.89
N ASP A 62 1.71 5.90 6.82
CA ASP A 62 1.89 6.91 7.85
C ASP A 62 1.13 8.17 7.48
N TRP A 63 0.23 8.60 8.37
CA TRP A 63 -0.60 9.79 8.22
C TRP A 63 -0.31 10.76 9.36
N ASP A 64 -0.55 12.06 9.11
CA ASP A 64 -0.46 13.06 10.19
C ASP A 64 -1.52 12.83 11.25
N SER A 65 -2.72 12.39 10.84
CA SER A 65 -3.85 12.20 11.75
C SER A 65 -4.87 11.27 11.13
N VAL A 66 -5.78 10.75 11.95
CA VAL A 66 -6.94 9.98 11.48
C VAL A 66 -7.79 10.83 10.55
N GLN A 67 -7.96 12.11 10.88
CA GLN A 67 -8.74 13.03 10.07
C GLN A 67 -8.17 13.21 8.67
N GLN A 68 -6.86 13.29 8.54
CA GLN A 68 -6.20 13.37 7.23
C GLN A 68 -6.53 12.15 6.37
N HIS A 69 -6.48 10.97 6.95
CA HIS A 69 -6.81 9.73 6.25
C HIS A 69 -8.27 9.74 5.80
N GLU A 70 -9.19 10.14 6.67
CA GLU A 70 -10.62 10.18 6.34
C GLU A 70 -10.90 11.13 5.18
N VAL A 71 -10.29 12.30 5.19
CA VAL A 71 -10.46 13.29 4.10
C VAL A 71 -9.93 12.72 2.78
N PHE A 72 -8.76 12.10 2.81
CA PHE A 72 -8.16 11.50 1.63
C PHE A 72 -9.02 10.38 1.05
N ALA A 73 -9.57 9.52 1.92
CA ALA A 73 -10.37 8.36 1.52
C ALA A 73 -11.70 8.75 0.87
N LYS A 74 -12.18 9.98 1.09
CA LYS A 74 -13.44 10.47 0.52
C LYS A 74 -13.28 11.13 -0.85
N ARG A 75 -12.07 11.17 -1.40
CA ARG A 75 -11.79 11.83 -2.67
C ARG A 75 -12.28 11.05 -3.87
#